data_7351f333992d314dd9dd174716be609e
#
_entry.id   7351f333992d314dd9dd174716be609e
#
_cell.length_a   1.000
_cell.length_b   1.000
_cell.length_c   1.000
_cell.angle_alpha   90.00
_cell.angle_beta   90.00
_cell.angle_gamma   90.00
#
_symmetry.space_group_name_H-M   'P 1'
#
loop_
_entity.id
_entity.type
_entity.pdbx_description
1 polymer ?
#
loop_
_entity_poly.entity_id
_entity_poly.type
_entity_poly.pdbx_seq_one_letter_code
_entity_poly.pdbx_strand_id
1 'polypeptide(L)'
;MPSSPGMYDLYIANKNYSSWSLRPWVLMRELALPFNEHVKQFTGPMGAGAFRSFSPTGKVPLLRDGDTVVWDSLGIVEYLAERHPTVWPSDATARAWARCASAEMHSGFVTLRDRCTMNCGIRVQLRDMPDALARDVARIA
;
A
#
# COMPACT_ATOMS: atom_id res chain seq x y z
N MET A 1 10.67 -22.44 -0.30
CA MET A 1 11.29 -22.51 1.03
C MET A 1 10.27 -22.01 2.04
N PRO A 2 9.96 -22.73 3.08
CA PRO A 2 9.16 -22.17 4.17
C PRO A 2 9.93 -21.01 4.80
N SER A 3 9.24 -19.91 5.07
CA SER A 3 9.80 -18.73 5.73
C SER A 3 10.31 -19.13 7.13
N SER A 4 11.43 -18.55 7.55
CA SER A 4 11.89 -18.72 8.94
C SER A 4 10.80 -18.23 9.90
N PRO A 5 10.57 -18.91 11.04
CA PRO A 5 9.58 -18.46 12.02
C PRO A 5 9.83 -17.01 12.42
N GLY A 6 8.82 -16.16 12.26
CA GLY A 6 8.88 -14.73 12.61
C GLY A 6 9.35 -13.79 11.50
N MET A 7 9.48 -14.27 10.24
CA MET A 7 9.79 -13.42 9.10
C MET A 7 8.60 -13.35 8.15
N TYR A 8 8.13 -12.14 7.86
CA TYR A 8 7.08 -11.89 6.89
C TYR A 8 7.57 -12.03 5.45
N ASP A 9 6.69 -12.41 4.54
CA ASP A 9 6.91 -12.34 3.09
C ASP A 9 5.95 -11.30 2.49
N LEU A 10 6.50 -10.19 1.98
CA LEU A 10 5.73 -9.12 1.38
C LEU A 10 5.85 -9.16 -0.15
N TYR A 11 4.73 -9.40 -0.83
CA TYR A 11 4.63 -9.40 -2.29
C TYR A 11 4.16 -8.03 -2.77
N ILE A 12 4.97 -7.40 -3.61
CA ILE A 12 4.76 -6.04 -4.12
C ILE A 12 4.99 -5.99 -5.63
N ALA A 13 4.48 -4.95 -6.27
CA ALA A 13 4.82 -4.62 -7.64
C ALA A 13 5.98 -3.61 -7.68
N ASN A 14 6.24 -3.07 -8.87
CA ASN A 14 7.32 -2.13 -9.13
C ASN A 14 7.31 -0.93 -8.19
N LYS A 15 8.43 -0.68 -7.52
CA LYS A 15 8.57 0.37 -6.50
C LYS A 15 8.48 1.80 -7.06
N ASN A 16 8.71 1.97 -8.36
CA ASN A 16 8.67 3.28 -9.00
C ASN A 16 7.23 3.84 -9.12
N TYR A 17 6.23 2.97 -9.32
CA TYR A 17 4.86 3.39 -9.60
C TYR A 17 3.75 2.60 -8.91
N SER A 18 4.05 1.57 -8.13
CA SER A 18 3.02 0.85 -7.37
C SER A 18 2.73 1.52 -6.02
N SER A 19 1.86 2.53 -6.03
CA SER A 19 1.50 3.29 -4.83
C SER A 19 0.80 2.45 -3.76
N TRP A 20 0.03 1.43 -4.14
CA TRP A 20 -0.60 0.50 -3.21
C TRP A 20 0.42 -0.38 -2.50
N SER A 21 1.45 -0.86 -3.21
CA SER A 21 2.54 -1.64 -2.62
C SER A 21 3.42 -0.81 -1.69
N LEU A 22 3.59 0.49 -1.97
CA LEU A 22 4.38 1.40 -1.15
C LEU A 22 3.88 1.46 0.30
N ARG A 23 2.56 1.44 0.52
CA ARG A 23 1.95 1.66 1.84
C ARG A 23 2.44 0.67 2.90
N PRO A 24 2.23 -0.65 2.77
CA PRO A 24 2.75 -1.60 3.75
C PRO A 24 4.28 -1.69 3.70
N TRP A 25 4.89 -1.51 2.54
CA TRP A 25 6.35 -1.56 2.40
C TRP A 25 7.04 -0.48 3.25
N VAL A 26 6.60 0.78 3.14
CA VAL A 26 7.17 1.88 3.92
C VAL A 26 6.90 1.71 5.41
N LEU A 27 5.71 1.26 5.80
CA LEU A 27 5.37 0.98 7.19
C LEU A 27 6.33 -0.06 7.79
N MET A 28 6.52 -1.18 7.12
CA MET A 28 7.39 -2.25 7.61
C MET A 28 8.86 -1.81 7.68
N ARG A 29 9.31 -0.97 6.74
CA ARG A 29 10.66 -0.39 6.76
C ARG A 29 10.85 0.59 7.92
N GLU A 30 9.89 1.51 8.13
CA GLU A 30 9.94 2.49 9.22
C GLU A 30 9.93 1.82 10.61
N LEU A 31 9.20 0.74 10.76
CA LEU A 31 9.16 -0.04 12.00
C LEU A 31 10.30 -1.05 12.12
N ALA A 32 11.22 -1.09 11.16
CA ALA A 32 12.32 -2.06 11.10
C ALA A 32 11.87 -3.52 11.27
N LEU A 33 10.68 -3.85 10.76
CA LEU A 33 10.18 -5.22 10.80
C LEU A 33 10.96 -6.09 9.81
N PRO A 34 11.40 -7.29 10.20
CA PRO A 34 12.08 -8.19 9.29
C PRO A 34 11.08 -8.80 8.29
N PHE A 35 11.37 -8.65 7.00
CA PHE A 35 10.56 -9.28 5.95
C PHE A 35 11.37 -9.58 4.67
N ASN A 36 10.98 -10.63 3.98
CA ASN A 36 11.44 -10.92 2.63
C ASN A 36 10.59 -10.14 1.64
N GLU A 37 11.25 -9.51 0.69
CA GLU A 37 10.62 -8.70 -0.34
C GLU A 37 10.52 -9.48 -1.64
N HIS A 38 9.31 -9.67 -2.15
CA HIS A 38 9.03 -10.38 -3.39
C HIS A 38 8.48 -9.40 -4.43
N VAL A 39 9.35 -8.81 -5.23
CA VAL A 39 8.94 -7.90 -6.31
C VAL A 39 8.41 -8.71 -7.48
N LYS A 40 7.13 -8.49 -7.84
CA LYS A 40 6.46 -9.14 -8.97
C LYS A 40 6.22 -8.13 -10.08
N GLN A 41 6.50 -8.52 -11.31
CA GLN A 41 6.27 -7.67 -12.46
C GLN A 41 4.82 -7.76 -12.92
N PHE A 42 4.31 -6.65 -13.44
CA PHE A 42 3.08 -6.64 -14.20
C PHE A 42 3.34 -7.34 -15.54
N THR A 43 2.78 -8.52 -15.75
CA THR A 43 2.91 -9.28 -17.01
C THR A 43 1.56 -9.32 -17.73
N GLY A 44 1.59 -9.13 -19.06
CA GLY A 44 0.41 -9.15 -19.93
C GLY A 44 -0.36 -7.82 -19.98
N PRO A 45 -1.38 -7.73 -20.84
CA PRO A 45 -2.23 -6.57 -20.95
C PRO A 45 -2.89 -6.25 -19.60
N MET A 46 -2.60 -5.06 -19.05
CA MET A 46 -3.14 -4.57 -17.77
C MET A 46 -2.72 -5.35 -16.51
N GLY A 47 -1.72 -6.23 -16.55
CA GLY A 47 -1.21 -6.95 -15.38
C GLY A 47 -2.17 -7.96 -14.73
N ALA A 48 -3.33 -8.17 -15.30
CA ALA A 48 -4.46 -8.87 -14.68
C ALA A 48 -4.21 -10.37 -14.37
N GLY A 49 -3.20 -10.99 -14.96
CA GLY A 49 -2.89 -12.41 -14.76
C GLY A 49 -1.72 -12.69 -13.82
N ALA A 50 -0.82 -11.71 -13.63
CA ALA A 50 0.47 -11.92 -13.01
C ALA A 50 0.40 -12.32 -11.52
N PHE A 51 -0.64 -11.91 -10.81
CA PHE A 51 -0.73 -12.07 -9.36
C PHE A 51 -1.74 -13.13 -8.91
N ARG A 52 -2.55 -13.67 -9.81
CA ARG A 52 -3.58 -14.66 -9.48
C ARG A 52 -3.03 -15.98 -8.95
N SER A 53 -1.80 -16.31 -9.29
CA SER A 53 -1.16 -17.55 -8.84
C SER A 53 -0.85 -17.58 -7.34
N PHE A 54 -0.76 -16.41 -6.69
CA PHE A 54 -0.41 -16.31 -5.28
C PHE A 54 -1.34 -15.37 -4.49
N SER A 55 -2.10 -14.51 -5.14
CA SER A 55 -3.00 -13.54 -4.51
C SER A 55 -4.45 -13.92 -4.73
N PRO A 56 -5.27 -14.03 -3.68
CA PRO A 56 -6.69 -14.36 -3.79
C PRO A 56 -7.48 -13.36 -4.64
N THR A 57 -7.07 -12.09 -4.61
CA THR A 57 -7.71 -11.01 -5.38
C THR A 57 -7.05 -10.75 -6.73
N GLY A 58 -5.92 -11.40 -7.01
CA GLY A 58 -5.08 -11.11 -8.18
C GLY A 58 -4.42 -9.74 -8.13
N LYS A 59 -4.28 -9.15 -6.93
CA LYS A 59 -3.70 -7.83 -6.70
C LYS A 59 -2.56 -7.90 -5.70
N VAL A 60 -1.71 -6.87 -5.71
CA VAL A 60 -0.70 -6.58 -4.71
C VAL A 60 -0.98 -5.23 -4.06
N PRO A 61 -0.53 -4.98 -2.81
CA PRO A 61 0.33 -5.82 -1.97
C PRO A 61 -0.37 -7.03 -1.39
N LEU A 62 0.42 -8.04 -1.00
CA LEU A 62 -0.01 -9.21 -0.26
C LEU A 62 1.06 -9.56 0.76
N LEU A 63 0.65 -9.85 1.98
CA LEU A 63 1.53 -10.30 3.06
C LEU A 63 1.27 -11.79 3.35
N ARG A 64 2.34 -12.54 3.58
CA ARG A 64 2.28 -13.87 4.19
C ARG A 64 3.01 -13.86 5.52
N ASP A 65 2.37 -14.49 6.51
CA ASP A 65 2.93 -14.77 7.82
C ASP A 65 2.71 -16.27 8.10
N GLY A 66 3.72 -17.07 7.76
CA GLY A 66 3.57 -18.52 7.70
C GLY A 66 2.46 -18.91 6.71
N ASP A 67 1.43 -19.60 7.21
CA ASP A 67 0.28 -20.04 6.40
C ASP A 67 -0.81 -18.96 6.27
N THR A 68 -0.71 -17.86 7.03
CA THR A 68 -1.68 -16.77 6.98
C THR A 68 -1.41 -15.88 5.77
N VAL A 69 -2.44 -15.67 4.96
CA VAL A 69 -2.40 -14.78 3.79
C VAL A 69 -3.27 -13.56 4.06
N VAL A 70 -2.66 -12.38 3.98
CA VAL A 70 -3.32 -11.09 4.22
C VAL A 70 -3.21 -10.24 2.96
N TRP A 71 -4.32 -9.76 2.47
CA TRP A 71 -4.39 -8.91 1.28
C TRP A 71 -5.10 -7.60 1.58
N ASP A 72 -5.00 -6.69 0.60
CA ASP A 72 -5.34 -5.29 0.72
C ASP A 72 -4.37 -4.54 1.65
N SER A 73 -3.94 -3.35 1.20
CA SER A 73 -2.94 -2.57 1.93
C SER A 73 -3.39 -2.18 3.34
N LEU A 74 -4.66 -1.82 3.52
CA LEU A 74 -5.20 -1.46 4.83
C LEU A 74 -5.40 -2.69 5.72
N GLY A 75 -5.82 -3.81 5.14
CA GLY A 75 -5.90 -5.09 5.84
C GLY A 75 -4.54 -5.53 6.38
N ILE A 76 -3.47 -5.34 5.60
CA ILE A 76 -2.09 -5.63 6.03
C ILE A 76 -1.68 -4.71 7.19
N VAL A 77 -1.98 -3.42 7.11
CA VAL A 77 -1.68 -2.45 8.18
C VAL A 77 -2.36 -2.85 9.49
N GLU A 78 -3.65 -3.18 9.47
CA GLU A 78 -4.38 -3.59 10.67
C GLU A 78 -3.89 -4.95 11.20
N TYR A 79 -3.57 -5.91 10.34
CA TYR A 79 -2.96 -7.17 10.74
C TYR A 79 -1.63 -6.97 11.47
N LEU A 80 -0.79 -6.08 10.96
CA LEU A 80 0.48 -5.73 11.62
C LEU A 80 0.25 -4.98 12.93
N ALA A 81 -0.79 -4.14 13.01
CA ALA A 81 -1.12 -3.37 14.22
C ALA A 81 -1.50 -4.25 15.41
N GLU A 82 -2.10 -5.42 15.17
CA GLU A 82 -2.40 -6.38 16.23
C GLU A 82 -1.14 -6.98 16.87
N ARG A 83 -0.02 -6.97 16.16
CA ARG A 83 1.26 -7.60 16.57
C ARG A 83 2.32 -6.58 16.93
N HIS A 84 2.21 -5.37 16.41
CA HIS A 84 3.18 -4.30 16.57
C HIS A 84 2.48 -3.02 17.05
N PRO A 85 2.46 -2.76 18.37
CA PRO A 85 1.73 -1.62 18.96
C PRO A 85 2.13 -0.24 18.41
N THR A 86 3.30 -0.14 17.79
CA THR A 86 3.84 1.11 17.23
C THR A 86 3.27 1.47 15.86
N VAL A 87 2.46 0.59 15.23
CA VAL A 87 1.80 0.89 13.94
C VAL A 87 0.87 2.10 14.04
N TRP A 88 0.07 2.16 15.10
CA TRP A 88 -0.81 3.30 15.37
C TRP A 88 -0.32 4.10 16.58
N PRO A 89 -0.63 5.41 16.64
CA PRO A 89 -0.35 6.21 17.83
C PRO A 89 -0.94 5.61 19.11
N SER A 90 -0.21 5.71 20.21
CA SER A 90 -0.68 5.22 21.52
C SER A 90 -1.82 6.07 22.09
N ASP A 91 -1.83 7.38 21.85
CA ASP A 91 -2.93 8.26 22.21
C ASP A 91 -4.19 7.91 21.43
N ALA A 92 -5.33 7.80 22.14
CA ALA A 92 -6.58 7.34 21.53
C ALA A 92 -7.13 8.32 20.48
N THR A 93 -7.02 9.62 20.73
CA THR A 93 -7.49 10.66 19.80
C THR A 93 -6.64 10.70 18.55
N ALA A 94 -5.32 10.71 18.71
CA ALA A 94 -4.39 10.66 17.60
C ALA A 94 -4.54 9.37 16.77
N ARG A 95 -4.76 8.24 17.44
CA ARG A 95 -5.01 6.96 16.78
C ARG A 95 -6.30 6.96 15.96
N ALA A 96 -7.38 7.52 16.50
CA ALA A 96 -8.64 7.67 15.78
C ALA A 96 -8.45 8.54 14.52
N TRP A 97 -7.79 9.67 14.67
CA TRP A 97 -7.46 10.55 13.55
C TRP A 97 -6.63 9.85 12.47
N ALA A 98 -5.57 9.16 12.88
CA ALA A 98 -4.69 8.43 11.96
C ALA A 98 -5.44 7.36 11.15
N ARG A 99 -6.35 6.61 11.80
CA ARG A 99 -7.21 5.64 11.12
C ARG A 99 -8.18 6.30 10.14
N CYS A 100 -8.79 7.42 10.53
CA CYS A 100 -9.69 8.17 9.64
C CYS A 100 -8.94 8.69 8.41
N ALA A 101 -7.78 9.32 8.59
CA ALA A 101 -6.96 9.81 7.48
C ALA A 101 -6.51 8.68 6.55
N SER A 102 -6.09 7.55 7.11
CA SER A 102 -5.68 6.37 6.33
C SER A 102 -6.84 5.77 5.54
N ALA A 103 -8.02 5.66 6.15
CA ALA A 103 -9.21 5.14 5.50
C ALA A 103 -9.72 6.08 4.39
N GLU A 104 -9.68 7.40 4.61
CA GLU A 104 -10.03 8.40 3.61
C GLU A 104 -9.09 8.33 2.40
N MET A 105 -7.79 8.24 2.63
CA MET A 105 -6.80 8.04 1.55
C MET A 105 -7.01 6.72 0.83
N HIS A 106 -7.38 5.67 1.54
CA HIS A 106 -7.62 4.34 0.96
C HIS A 106 -8.82 4.32 0.02
N SER A 107 -9.91 4.99 0.38
CA SER A 107 -11.19 4.95 -0.34
C SER A 107 -11.46 6.17 -1.24
N GLY A 108 -10.74 7.26 -1.05
CA GLY A 108 -10.99 8.54 -1.72
C GLY A 108 -9.93 8.98 -2.71
N PHE A 109 -9.96 10.27 -3.06
CA PHE A 109 -8.99 10.94 -3.95
C PHE A 109 -8.85 10.29 -5.31
N VAL A 110 -9.98 9.86 -5.88
CA VAL A 110 -10.01 9.10 -7.15
C VAL A 110 -9.41 9.91 -8.28
N THR A 111 -9.76 11.19 -8.41
CA THR A 111 -9.26 12.04 -9.48
C THR A 111 -7.75 12.25 -9.37
N LEU A 112 -7.26 12.49 -8.16
CA LEU A 112 -5.82 12.61 -7.91
C LEU A 112 -5.08 11.33 -8.31
N ARG A 113 -5.58 10.18 -7.92
CA ARG A 113 -4.94 8.90 -8.22
C ARG A 113 -4.97 8.53 -9.69
N ASP A 114 -6.05 8.89 -10.39
CA ASP A 114 -6.17 8.62 -11.82
C ASP A 114 -5.31 9.56 -12.67
N ARG A 115 -5.24 10.84 -12.30
CA ARG A 115 -4.55 11.87 -13.07
C ARG A 115 -3.07 12.03 -12.69
N CYS A 116 -2.74 11.83 -11.41
CA CYS A 116 -1.41 12.01 -10.85
C CYS A 116 -0.91 10.69 -10.26
N THR A 117 -0.77 9.68 -11.10
CA THR A 117 -0.26 8.38 -10.70
C THR A 117 1.18 8.50 -10.18
N MET A 118 1.52 7.67 -9.20
CA MET A 118 2.88 7.67 -8.67
C MET A 118 3.91 7.27 -9.74
N ASN A 119 4.92 8.09 -9.89
CA ASN A 119 6.13 7.76 -10.64
C ASN A 119 7.33 8.50 -10.02
N CYS A 120 8.25 7.76 -9.44
CA CYS A 120 9.40 8.34 -8.75
C CYS A 120 10.51 8.80 -9.72
N GLY A 121 10.45 8.37 -10.99
CA GLY A 121 11.48 8.63 -11.99
C GLY A 121 11.22 9.86 -12.88
N ILE A 122 10.01 10.41 -12.86
CA ILE A 122 9.65 11.53 -13.72
C ILE A 122 9.03 12.69 -12.92
N ARG A 123 9.14 13.89 -13.48
CA ARG A 123 8.42 15.09 -13.06
C ARG A 123 7.64 15.62 -14.24
N VAL A 124 6.35 15.85 -14.07
CA VAL A 124 5.45 16.31 -15.12
C VAL A 124 4.74 17.56 -14.65
N GLN A 125 4.73 18.58 -15.49
CA GLN A 125 3.90 19.75 -15.26
C GLN A 125 2.49 19.46 -15.79
N LEU A 126 1.48 19.64 -14.94
CA LEU A 126 0.09 19.53 -15.38
C LEU A 126 -0.26 20.67 -16.35
N ARG A 127 -0.96 20.34 -17.41
CA ARG A 127 -1.42 21.36 -18.39
C ARG A 127 -2.69 22.06 -17.91
N ASP A 128 -3.49 21.38 -17.12
CA ASP A 128 -4.77 21.85 -16.59
C ASP A 128 -4.97 21.33 -15.16
N MET A 129 -5.77 22.02 -14.40
CA MET A 129 -6.19 21.65 -13.06
C MET A 129 -7.73 21.57 -13.01
N PRO A 130 -8.33 20.44 -13.39
CA PRO A 130 -9.78 20.28 -13.30
C PRO A 130 -10.28 20.48 -11.86
N ASP A 131 -11.50 20.99 -11.71
CA ASP A 131 -12.08 21.27 -10.37
C ASP A 131 -12.08 20.06 -9.45
N ALA A 132 -12.32 18.87 -9.98
CA ALA A 132 -12.29 17.65 -9.19
C ALA A 132 -10.89 17.36 -8.64
N LEU A 133 -9.85 17.58 -9.43
CA LEU A 133 -8.46 17.42 -8.98
C LEU A 133 -8.10 18.51 -7.96
N ALA A 134 -8.50 19.77 -8.21
CA ALA A 134 -8.27 20.86 -7.27
C ALA A 134 -8.91 20.60 -5.90
N ARG A 135 -10.13 20.03 -5.88
CA ARG A 135 -10.78 19.62 -4.62
C ARG A 135 -10.01 18.52 -3.88
N ASP A 136 -9.55 17.48 -4.59
CA ASP A 136 -8.75 16.41 -3.98
C ASP A 136 -7.46 16.97 -3.36
N VAL A 137 -6.75 17.83 -4.10
CA VAL A 137 -5.51 18.47 -3.62
C VAL A 137 -5.80 19.35 -2.39
N ALA A 138 -6.83 20.20 -2.44
CA ALA A 138 -7.20 21.06 -1.32
C ALA A 138 -7.59 20.28 -0.06
N ARG A 139 -8.17 19.09 -0.22
CA ARG A 139 -8.52 18.24 0.92
C ARG A 139 -7.30 17.63 1.61
N ILE A 140 -6.23 17.35 0.87
CA ILE A 140 -4.99 16.77 1.41
C ILE A 140 -4.10 17.85 2.04
N ALA A 141 -4.10 19.06 1.47
CA ALA A 141 -3.31 20.17 1.97
C ALA A 141 -3.86 20.70 3.29
#